data_4320c75327c6075da55e2eeb372fca5f
#
_entry.id   4320c75327c6075da55e2eeb372fca5f
#
_cell.length_a   1.000
_cell.length_b   1.000
_cell.length_c   1.000
_cell.angle_alpha   90.00
_cell.angle_beta   90.00
_cell.angle_gamma   90.00
#
_symmetry.space_group_name_H-M   'P 1'
#
loop_
_entity.id
_entity.type
_entity.pdbx_description
1 polymer ?
#
loop_
_entity_poly.entity_id
_entity_poly.type
_entity_poly.pdbx_seq_one_letter_code
_entity_poly.pdbx_strand_id
1 'polypeptide(L)'
;MKKEYEALFTPWKIRNLEIKNRIVMCSMGGTSIFGWMEPNHFDKEAARFLLERARNNVGLILPGIAPIRDPMGGRWLYQNTGKFKALKDYMEEFHKTGAKLFIQITAGFGRAMAVNDLMVKMLNNK
;
A
#
# COMPACT_ATOMS: atom_id res chain seq x y z
N MET A 1 15.92 17.57 20.16
CA MET A 1 15.42 16.17 20.27
C MET A 1 16.07 15.57 21.49
N LYS A 2 15.34 14.73 22.26
CA LYS A 2 15.97 14.04 23.40
C LYS A 2 16.98 13.00 22.88
N LYS A 3 18.15 12.91 23.51
CA LYS A 3 19.26 12.02 23.11
C LYS A 3 18.83 10.56 22.96
N GLU A 4 17.89 10.09 23.78
CA GLU A 4 17.32 8.74 23.74
C GLU A 4 16.59 8.36 22.43
N TYR A 5 16.14 9.36 21.64
CA TYR A 5 15.44 9.15 20.38
C TYR A 5 16.32 9.37 19.13
N GLU A 6 17.57 9.75 19.29
CA GLU A 6 18.47 10.00 18.14
C GLU A 6 18.60 8.79 17.22
N ALA A 7 18.64 7.59 17.78
CA ALA A 7 18.74 6.35 17.02
C ALA A 7 17.56 6.14 16.04
N LEU A 8 16.35 6.64 16.35
CA LEU A 8 15.18 6.53 15.48
C LEU A 8 15.35 7.32 14.18
N PHE A 9 16.14 8.38 14.21
CA PHE A 9 16.34 9.28 13.08
C PHE A 9 17.64 9.00 12.32
N THR A 10 18.32 7.90 12.62
CA THR A 10 19.49 7.46 11.83
C THR A 10 19.04 6.70 10.59
N PRO A 11 19.65 6.95 9.42
CA PRO A 11 19.36 6.20 8.22
C PRO A 11 19.77 4.73 8.36
N TRP A 12 19.14 3.88 7.56
CA TRP A 12 19.44 2.46 7.45
C TRP A 12 19.22 1.97 6.03
N LYS A 13 19.62 0.74 5.71
CA LYS A 13 19.55 0.21 4.35
C LYS A 13 18.79 -1.12 4.31
N ILE A 14 17.96 -1.25 3.28
CA ILE A 14 17.44 -2.52 2.82
C ILE A 14 18.12 -2.81 1.49
N ARG A 15 19.13 -3.68 1.47
CA ARG A 15 20.02 -3.89 0.33
C ARG A 15 20.60 -2.55 -0.17
N ASN A 16 20.29 -2.15 -1.40
CA ASN A 16 20.78 -0.93 -2.04
C ASN A 16 19.89 0.30 -1.76
N LEU A 17 18.74 0.11 -1.10
CA LEU A 17 17.82 1.18 -0.82
C LEU A 17 18.08 1.77 0.57
N GLU A 18 18.38 3.05 0.59
CA GLU A 18 18.49 3.80 1.84
C GLU A 18 17.12 4.32 2.29
N ILE A 19 16.84 4.13 3.56
CA ILE A 19 15.68 4.64 4.29
C ILE A 19 16.16 5.75 5.23
N LYS A 20 15.57 6.93 5.14
CA LYS A 20 16.04 8.15 5.83
C LYS A 20 16.06 8.06 7.36
N ASN A 21 15.31 7.15 7.96
CA ASN A 21 15.22 6.94 9.41
C ASN A 21 14.60 5.57 9.73
N ARG A 22 14.46 5.22 11.01
CA ARG A 22 13.94 3.94 11.49
C ARG A 22 12.46 3.95 11.86
N ILE A 23 11.74 4.99 11.46
CA ILE A 23 10.30 5.10 11.70
C ILE A 23 9.56 4.46 10.52
N VAL A 24 8.84 3.39 10.81
CA VAL A 24 8.09 2.61 9.81
C VAL A 24 6.61 2.64 10.14
N MET A 25 5.78 3.01 9.17
CA MET A 25 4.35 2.82 9.25
C MET A 25 3.99 1.48 8.62
N CYS A 26 3.53 0.55 9.45
CA CYS A 26 3.10 -0.76 9.00
C CYS A 26 1.74 -0.70 8.31
N SER A 27 1.48 -1.72 7.48
CA SER A 27 0.22 -1.90 6.77
C SER A 27 -0.97 -2.01 7.74
N MET A 28 -2.05 -1.29 7.44
CA MET A 28 -3.31 -1.37 8.18
C MET A 28 -4.51 -1.19 7.27
N GLY A 29 -5.68 -1.68 7.71
CA GLY A 29 -6.94 -1.48 7.01
C GLY A 29 -7.25 0.00 6.76
N GLY A 30 -7.91 0.31 5.66
CA GLY A 30 -8.27 1.69 5.28
C GLY A 30 -7.13 2.52 4.67
N THR A 31 -5.92 1.97 4.52
CA THR A 31 -4.79 2.67 3.86
C THR A 31 -4.38 2.07 2.53
N SER A 32 -5.23 1.24 1.93
CA SER A 32 -4.99 0.64 0.62
C SER A 32 -5.19 1.66 -0.48
N ILE A 33 -4.12 2.09 -1.13
CA ILE A 33 -4.17 3.10 -2.20
C ILE A 33 -4.75 2.56 -3.52
N PHE A 34 -4.82 1.25 -3.67
CA PHE A 34 -5.34 0.62 -4.90
C PHE A 34 -6.79 0.17 -4.79
N GLY A 35 -7.54 0.53 -3.80
CA GLY A 35 -8.88 0.01 -3.59
C GLY A 35 -8.93 -1.53 -3.79
N TRP A 36 -9.46 -2.27 -2.93
CA TRP A 36 -9.34 -3.73 -3.01
C TRP A 36 -10.56 -4.42 -3.64
N MET A 37 -11.67 -3.70 -3.80
CA MET A 37 -12.89 -4.24 -4.42
C MET A 37 -13.28 -3.53 -5.72
N GLU A 38 -12.68 -2.38 -6.02
CA GLU A 38 -13.10 -1.54 -7.14
C GLU A 38 -12.05 -1.57 -8.25
N PRO A 39 -12.42 -2.03 -9.45
CA PRO A 39 -11.50 -2.01 -10.59
C PRO A 39 -11.11 -0.55 -10.92
N ASN A 40 -9.84 -0.35 -11.25
CA ASN A 40 -9.26 0.96 -11.59
C ASN A 40 -9.36 2.05 -10.51
N HIS A 41 -9.72 1.69 -9.28
CA HIS A 41 -9.78 2.64 -8.19
C HIS A 41 -8.37 2.98 -7.67
N PHE A 42 -8.11 4.27 -7.53
CA PHE A 42 -6.98 4.82 -6.77
C PHE A 42 -7.55 5.66 -5.64
N ASP A 43 -7.34 5.23 -4.40
CA ASP A 43 -7.88 5.89 -3.23
C ASP A 43 -7.07 7.15 -2.89
N LYS A 44 -7.62 8.30 -3.27
CA LYS A 44 -6.98 9.61 -3.06
C LYS A 44 -6.92 9.99 -1.57
N GLU A 45 -7.89 9.57 -0.77
CA GLU A 45 -7.92 9.87 0.66
C GLU A 45 -6.84 9.06 1.40
N ALA A 46 -6.74 7.75 1.12
CA ALA A 46 -5.66 6.92 1.62
C ALA A 46 -4.29 7.46 1.18
N ALA A 47 -4.15 7.83 -0.08
CA ALA A 47 -2.91 8.39 -0.62
C ALA A 47 -2.52 9.70 0.09
N ARG A 48 -3.47 10.63 0.30
CA ARG A 48 -3.26 11.87 1.03
C ARG A 48 -2.85 11.60 2.48
N PHE A 49 -3.54 10.68 3.15
CA PHE A 49 -3.22 10.27 4.51
C PHE A 49 -1.78 9.76 4.64
N LEU A 50 -1.32 8.92 3.70
CA LEU A 50 0.04 8.38 3.71
C LEU A 50 1.09 9.46 3.38
N LEU A 51 0.79 10.33 2.42
CA LEU A 51 1.69 11.44 2.05
C LEU A 51 1.93 12.40 3.23
N GLU A 52 0.90 12.66 4.02
CA GLU A 52 1.03 13.49 5.22
C GLU A 52 1.98 12.86 6.25
N ARG A 53 1.95 11.54 6.45
CA ARG A 53 2.89 10.81 7.31
C ARG A 53 4.32 10.88 6.77
N ALA A 54 4.48 10.73 5.47
CA ALA A 54 5.78 10.87 4.80
C ALA A 54 6.37 12.28 4.98
N ARG A 55 5.55 13.33 4.87
CA ARG A 55 5.93 14.72 5.14
C ARG A 55 6.30 14.95 6.61
N ASN A 56 5.69 14.20 7.52
CA ASN A 56 5.96 14.26 8.97
C ASN A 56 6.95 13.17 9.42
N ASN A 57 7.99 12.96 8.62
CA ASN A 57 9.19 12.17 8.96
C ASN A 57 9.03 10.64 9.09
N VAL A 58 7.95 10.04 8.65
CA VAL A 58 7.96 8.57 8.48
C VAL A 58 8.91 8.22 7.35
N GLY A 59 9.87 7.32 7.61
CA GLY A 59 10.91 6.94 6.64
C GLY A 59 10.48 5.88 5.66
N LEU A 60 9.69 4.91 6.12
CA LEU A 60 9.15 3.82 5.30
C LEU A 60 7.65 3.65 5.58
N ILE A 61 6.86 3.52 4.52
CA ILE A 61 5.42 3.30 4.63
C ILE A 61 5.04 2.03 3.85
N LEU A 62 4.31 1.16 4.52
CA LEU A 62 3.63 0.02 3.92
C LEU A 62 2.12 0.32 3.94
N PRO A 63 1.50 0.69 2.81
CA PRO A 63 0.05 0.89 2.75
C PRO A 63 -0.71 -0.41 3.00
N GLY A 64 -2.03 -0.30 3.08
CA GLY A 64 -2.90 -1.46 3.09
C GLY A 64 -2.67 -2.36 1.87
N ILE A 65 -3.22 -3.56 1.92
CA ILE A 65 -3.01 -4.58 0.90
C ILE A 65 -3.41 -4.14 -0.50
N ALA A 66 -2.64 -4.58 -1.49
CA ALA A 66 -2.94 -4.46 -2.92
C ALA A 66 -3.21 -5.87 -3.48
N PRO A 67 -4.46 -6.23 -3.81
CA PRO A 67 -4.75 -7.55 -4.36
C PRO A 67 -4.14 -7.71 -5.75
N ILE A 68 -3.52 -8.86 -6.00
CA ILE A 68 -2.94 -9.19 -7.32
C ILE A 68 -4.00 -9.39 -8.40
N ARG A 69 -5.24 -9.67 -7.99
CA ARG A 69 -6.41 -9.79 -8.83
C ARG A 69 -7.63 -9.25 -8.11
N ASP A 70 -8.55 -8.63 -8.83
CA ASP A 70 -9.82 -8.20 -8.27
C ASP A 70 -10.55 -9.38 -7.59
N PRO A 71 -10.92 -9.27 -6.31
CA PRO A 71 -11.56 -10.37 -5.55
C PRO A 71 -12.88 -10.86 -6.17
N MET A 72 -13.55 -10.00 -6.90
CA MET A 72 -14.80 -10.31 -7.60
C MET A 72 -14.60 -10.92 -9.00
N GLY A 73 -13.44 -11.53 -9.26
CA GLY A 73 -13.15 -12.19 -10.53
C GLY A 73 -12.74 -11.24 -11.66
N GLY A 74 -12.35 -10.02 -11.31
CA GLY A 74 -11.95 -8.98 -12.23
C GLY A 74 -10.54 -9.13 -12.78
N ARG A 75 -9.97 -8.02 -13.20
CA ARG A 75 -8.67 -7.93 -13.85
C ARG A 75 -7.53 -8.17 -12.86
N TRP A 76 -6.42 -8.66 -13.40
CA TRP A 76 -5.16 -8.69 -12.66
C TRP A 76 -4.66 -7.27 -12.40
N LEU A 77 -3.94 -7.07 -11.31
CA LEU A 77 -3.40 -5.76 -10.93
C LEU A 77 -2.61 -5.11 -12.07
N TYR A 78 -1.75 -5.86 -12.75
CA TYR A 78 -0.94 -5.35 -13.85
C TYR A 78 -1.75 -4.89 -15.07
N GLN A 79 -3.00 -5.32 -15.22
CA GLN A 79 -3.91 -4.92 -16.30
C GLN A 79 -4.63 -3.59 -16.01
N ASN A 80 -4.57 -3.12 -14.76
CA ASN A 80 -5.27 -1.92 -14.31
C ASN A 80 -4.40 -0.66 -14.49
N THR A 81 -4.11 -0.33 -15.74
CA THR A 81 -3.18 0.77 -16.11
C THR A 81 -3.58 2.13 -15.54
N GLY A 82 -4.88 2.39 -15.34
CA GLY A 82 -5.37 3.63 -14.73
C GLY A 82 -4.88 3.84 -13.29
N LYS A 83 -4.80 2.76 -12.51
CA LYS A 83 -4.26 2.81 -11.13
C LYS A 83 -2.78 3.22 -11.13
N PHE A 84 -2.00 2.68 -12.06
CA PHE A 84 -0.56 2.99 -12.17
C PHE A 84 -0.30 4.41 -12.65
N LYS A 85 -1.15 4.95 -13.52
CA LYS A 85 -1.06 6.36 -13.92
C LYS A 85 -1.25 7.30 -12.73
N ALA A 86 -2.31 7.08 -11.94
CA ALA A 86 -2.56 7.87 -10.73
C ALA A 86 -1.45 7.67 -9.68
N LEU A 87 -0.92 6.45 -9.55
CA LEU A 87 0.20 6.15 -8.67
C LEU A 87 1.46 6.93 -9.09
N LYS A 88 1.75 7.04 -10.38
CA LYS A 88 2.91 7.77 -10.87
C LYS A 88 2.89 9.21 -10.39
N ASP A 89 1.79 9.92 -10.63
CA ASP A 89 1.64 11.32 -10.24
C ASP A 89 1.78 11.49 -8.71
N TYR A 90 1.17 10.60 -7.95
CA TYR A 90 1.29 10.55 -6.50
C TYR A 90 2.74 10.31 -6.04
N MET A 91 3.45 9.37 -6.66
CA MET A 91 4.83 9.03 -6.28
C MET A 91 5.82 10.15 -6.57
N GLU A 92 5.56 11.02 -7.55
CA GLU A 92 6.37 12.22 -7.78
C GLU A 92 6.37 13.16 -6.56
N GLU A 93 5.20 13.36 -5.94
CA GLU A 93 5.11 14.12 -4.68
C GLU A 93 5.66 13.35 -3.48
N PHE A 94 5.36 12.07 -3.40
CA PHE A 94 5.79 11.23 -2.30
C PHE A 94 7.33 11.17 -2.21
N HIS A 95 8.02 11.00 -3.33
CA HIS A 95 9.48 10.94 -3.37
C HIS A 95 10.17 12.23 -2.87
N LYS A 96 9.54 13.40 -3.03
CA LYS A 96 10.06 14.66 -2.49
C LYS A 96 10.20 14.67 -0.98
N THR A 97 9.47 13.82 -0.28
CA THR A 97 9.57 13.68 1.19
C THR A 97 10.80 12.88 1.65
N GLY A 98 11.48 12.19 0.73
CA GLY A 98 12.55 11.24 1.05
C GLY A 98 12.09 9.92 1.65
N ALA A 99 10.80 9.75 1.93
CA ALA A 99 10.23 8.48 2.40
C ALA A 99 10.21 7.43 1.28
N LYS A 100 10.12 6.16 1.68
CA LYS A 100 9.93 5.01 0.77
C LYS A 100 8.56 4.40 0.97
N LEU A 101 7.98 3.92 -0.13
CA LEU A 101 6.69 3.23 -0.14
C LEU A 101 6.88 1.81 -0.67
N PHE A 102 6.51 0.80 0.13
CA PHE A 102 6.57 -0.61 -0.25
C PHE A 102 5.15 -1.16 -0.35
N ILE A 103 4.76 -1.61 -1.54
CA ILE A 103 3.43 -2.19 -1.76
C ILE A 103 3.37 -3.60 -1.17
N GLN A 104 2.38 -3.85 -0.34
CA GLN A 104 2.07 -5.18 0.18
C GLN A 104 1.10 -5.88 -0.77
N ILE A 105 1.63 -6.76 -1.63
CA ILE A 105 0.82 -7.53 -2.57
C ILE A 105 0.19 -8.73 -1.86
N THR A 106 -1.08 -9.01 -2.15
CA THR A 106 -1.79 -10.17 -1.61
C THR A 106 -2.52 -10.96 -2.69
N ALA A 107 -2.51 -12.30 -2.56
CA ALA A 107 -3.32 -13.20 -3.38
C ALA A 107 -4.75 -13.39 -2.82
N GLY A 108 -5.06 -12.81 -1.67
CA GLY A 108 -6.33 -12.92 -0.97
C GLY A 108 -6.19 -12.63 0.51
N PHE A 109 -7.15 -13.09 1.30
CA PHE A 109 -7.21 -12.82 2.74
C PHE A 109 -6.50 -13.87 3.61
N GLY A 110 -5.67 -14.71 3.01
CA GLY A 110 -5.02 -15.83 3.68
C GLY A 110 -5.98 -17.00 3.94
N ARG A 111 -5.54 -17.97 4.74
CA ARG A 111 -6.31 -19.19 5.00
C ARG A 111 -7.61 -18.95 5.78
N ALA A 112 -7.66 -17.94 6.61
CA ALA A 112 -8.81 -17.67 7.49
C ALA A 112 -10.04 -17.12 6.74
N MET A 113 -9.83 -16.58 5.55
CA MET A 113 -10.91 -16.13 4.66
C MET A 113 -10.86 -16.89 3.33
N ALA A 114 -10.73 -18.21 3.41
CA ALA A 114 -11.08 -19.05 2.29
C ALA A 114 -12.49 -18.69 1.84
N VAL A 115 -12.65 -18.43 0.54
CA VAL A 115 -13.93 -18.10 -0.10
C VAL A 115 -14.96 -19.10 0.43
N ASN A 116 -15.93 -18.64 1.22
CA ASN A 116 -16.91 -19.55 1.75
C ASN A 116 -17.79 -20.08 0.60
N ASP A 117 -18.40 -21.24 0.77
CA ASP A 117 -19.22 -21.89 -0.25
C ASP A 117 -20.32 -20.99 -0.80
N LEU A 118 -20.79 -20.01 -0.03
CA LEU A 118 -21.76 -19.02 -0.44
C LEU A 118 -21.20 -18.10 -1.52
N MET A 119 -19.97 -17.61 -1.36
CA MET A 119 -19.32 -16.77 -2.39
C MET A 119 -19.02 -17.57 -3.67
N VAL A 120 -18.63 -18.83 -3.53
CA VAL A 120 -18.42 -19.72 -4.69
C VAL A 120 -19.73 -19.92 -5.44
N LYS A 121 -20.84 -20.15 -4.74
CA LYS A 121 -22.17 -20.30 -5.34
C LYS A 121 -22.63 -19.01 -6.02
N MET A 122 -22.39 -17.84 -5.44
CA MET A 122 -22.74 -16.55 -6.05
C MET A 122 -21.93 -16.26 -7.33
N LEU A 123 -20.69 -16.74 -7.42
CA LEU A 123 -19.83 -16.57 -8.61
C LEU A 123 -20.18 -17.56 -9.73
N ASN A 124 -20.67 -18.76 -9.38
CA ASN A 124 -21.01 -19.81 -10.36
C ASN A 124 -22.46 -19.70 -10.90
N ASN A 125 -23.30 -18.85 -10.31
CA ASN A 125 -24.69 -18.64 -10.75
C ASN A 125 -24.87 -17.44 -11.71
N LYS A 126 -23.82 -17.10 -12.47
CA LYS A 126 -23.90 -16.10 -13.54
C LYS A 126 -23.76 -16.72 -14.91
#